data_8b9cd0efb9df34b1e279fcfa7352fe8e
#
_entry.id   8b9cd0efb9df34b1e279fcfa7352fe8e
#
_cell.length_a   1.000
_cell.length_b   1.000
_cell.length_c   1.000
_cell.angle_alpha   90.00
_cell.angle_beta   90.00
_cell.angle_gamma   90.00
#
_symmetry.space_group_name_H-M   'P 1'
#
loop_
_entity.id
_entity.type
_entity.pdbx_description
1 polymer ?
#
loop_
_entity_poly.entity_id
_entity_poly.type
_entity_poly.pdbx_seq_one_letter_code
_entity_poly.pdbx_strand_id
1 'polypeptide(L)'
;MNNLILSLSVEARMIIAEIIALIGLTIIIAIYSNNKIKHLNDKTFYLYNAKNTHTAKIKLSLLPILVFIISLILISVQIAFSWNNLLAKNETINTSQTITSTSQQEVQNTTKITKSETNNTPAAIDNNTNTTNTTETQSKLTANKTNENKISENKTAESKTTTSNGKSIAYLTFDDGPSSITNSVLDILKKYNVKATFFVINSGSYNKTTLQREVNEGHTIGLHAYDHNYAIAYKDDNSYLDGIDKLRAKVKADTGFDSHYIRFPGGSSNTISKRYSKGIMSRITKTAKQRGYKYYDWNVDDDDAGRARTADDCYNNVVRELRSNRSNIVLMHDFGTNKKILEALPRIIEYCQKNGYTMLPIDDNTPEIHHGISN
;
A
#
# COMPACT_ATOMS: atom_id res chain seq x y z
N MET A 1 5.04 -13.43 31.98
CA MET A 1 6.34 -13.64 31.30
C MET A 1 7.51 -13.05 32.09
N ASN A 2 7.45 -11.82 32.57
CA ASN A 2 8.56 -11.19 33.30
C ASN A 2 8.97 -11.94 34.59
N ASN A 3 8.02 -12.50 35.39
CA ASN A 3 8.32 -13.23 36.60
C ASN A 3 8.95 -14.61 36.37
N LEU A 4 8.72 -15.22 35.19
CA LEU A 4 9.32 -16.51 34.84
C LEU A 4 10.81 -16.35 34.47
N ILE A 5 11.15 -15.27 33.77
CA ILE A 5 12.53 -14.97 33.37
C ILE A 5 13.39 -14.58 34.60
N LEU A 6 12.78 -13.89 35.59
CA LEU A 6 13.49 -13.49 36.82
C LEU A 6 13.81 -14.67 37.72
N SER A 7 13.12 -15.80 37.61
CA SER A 7 13.41 -17.03 38.37
C SER A 7 14.55 -17.88 37.78
N LEU A 8 15.00 -17.55 36.56
CA LEU A 8 16.10 -18.25 35.90
C LEU A 8 17.47 -17.82 36.44
N SER A 9 18.45 -18.71 36.35
CA SER A 9 19.83 -18.37 36.66
C SER A 9 20.37 -17.25 35.78
N VAL A 10 21.35 -16.50 36.22
CA VAL A 10 21.96 -15.40 35.42
C VAL A 10 22.43 -15.90 34.06
N GLU A 11 23.02 -17.10 34.02
CA GLU A 11 23.52 -17.74 32.81
C GLU A 11 22.39 -18.08 31.83
N ALA A 12 21.28 -18.63 32.33
CA ALA A 12 20.12 -18.91 31.50
C ALA A 12 19.51 -17.62 30.90
N ARG A 13 19.52 -16.52 31.64
CA ARG A 13 19.08 -15.19 31.13
C ARG A 13 20.03 -14.67 30.07
N MET A 14 21.33 -14.85 30.19
CA MET A 14 22.32 -14.46 29.17
C MET A 14 22.14 -15.24 27.88
N ILE A 15 21.94 -16.57 27.95
CA ILE A 15 21.69 -17.43 26.80
C ILE A 15 20.39 -16.99 26.07
N ILE A 16 19.33 -16.70 26.82
CA ILE A 16 18.06 -16.22 26.25
C ILE A 16 18.25 -14.87 25.54
N ALA A 17 19.02 -13.95 26.15
CA ALA A 17 19.31 -12.64 25.55
C ALA A 17 20.11 -12.77 24.24
N GLU A 18 21.10 -13.66 24.17
CA GLU A 18 21.86 -13.94 22.96
C GLU A 18 20.99 -14.55 21.86
N ILE A 19 20.10 -15.48 22.19
CA ILE A 19 19.14 -16.07 21.24
C ILE A 19 18.21 -15.00 20.68
N ILE A 20 17.66 -14.12 21.53
CA ILE A 20 16.80 -13.01 21.11
C ILE A 20 17.55 -12.05 20.18
N ALA A 21 18.81 -11.73 20.49
CA ALA A 21 19.64 -10.85 19.66
C ALA A 21 19.91 -11.47 18.28
N LEU A 22 20.20 -12.77 18.21
CA LEU A 22 20.41 -13.50 16.95
C LEU A 22 19.13 -13.59 16.10
N ILE A 23 17.98 -13.84 16.74
CA ILE A 23 16.68 -13.80 16.05
C ILE A 23 16.40 -12.40 15.51
N GLY A 24 16.66 -11.36 16.29
CA GLY A 24 16.52 -9.96 15.85
C GLY A 24 17.39 -9.64 14.63
N LEU A 25 18.66 -10.07 14.66
CA LEU A 25 19.58 -9.88 13.54
C LEU A 25 19.13 -10.62 12.27
N THR A 26 18.65 -11.86 12.40
CA THR A 26 18.12 -12.62 11.25
C THR A 26 16.89 -11.98 10.64
N ILE A 27 15.98 -11.43 11.44
CA ILE A 27 14.81 -10.68 10.97
C ILE A 27 15.25 -9.42 10.22
N ILE A 28 16.21 -8.67 10.73
CA ILE A 28 16.75 -7.46 10.08
C ILE A 28 17.37 -7.82 8.71
N ILE A 29 18.17 -8.88 8.65
CA ILE A 29 18.78 -9.36 7.40
C ILE A 29 17.70 -9.80 6.40
N ALA A 30 16.65 -10.50 6.85
CA ALA A 30 15.54 -10.92 6.00
C ALA A 30 14.76 -9.73 5.45
N ILE A 31 14.46 -8.72 6.26
CA ILE A 31 13.79 -7.48 5.84
C ILE A 31 14.66 -6.72 4.83
N TYR A 32 15.96 -6.56 5.11
CA TYR A 32 16.90 -5.90 4.21
C TYR A 32 17.00 -6.62 2.86
N SER A 33 17.12 -7.95 2.87
CA SER A 33 17.17 -8.78 1.66
C SER A 33 15.88 -8.67 0.85
N ASN A 34 14.72 -8.72 1.50
CA ASN A 34 13.42 -8.61 0.85
C ASN A 34 13.24 -7.22 0.21
N ASN A 35 13.63 -6.15 0.91
CA ASN A 35 13.60 -4.80 0.37
C ASN A 35 14.54 -4.63 -0.84
N LYS A 36 15.73 -5.23 -0.78
CA LYS A 36 16.68 -5.20 -1.90
C LYS A 36 16.18 -5.99 -3.11
N ILE A 37 15.52 -7.14 -2.90
CA ILE A 37 14.89 -7.93 -3.96
C ILE A 37 13.73 -7.16 -4.57
N LYS A 38 12.88 -6.53 -3.75
CA LYS A 38 11.78 -5.68 -4.22
C LYS A 38 12.30 -4.52 -5.06
N HIS A 39 13.34 -3.82 -4.61
CA HIS A 39 13.97 -2.73 -5.34
C HIS A 39 14.62 -3.18 -6.67
N LEU A 40 15.19 -4.39 -6.72
CA LEU A 40 15.72 -4.97 -7.94
C LEU A 40 14.61 -5.36 -8.93
N ASN A 41 13.51 -5.91 -8.45
CA ASN A 41 12.35 -6.23 -9.27
C ASN A 41 11.71 -4.96 -9.84
N ASP A 42 11.56 -3.90 -9.04
CA ASP A 42 11.07 -2.60 -9.48
C ASP A 42 12.00 -2.02 -10.55
N LYS A 43 13.31 -2.03 -10.31
CA LYS A 43 14.31 -1.52 -11.26
C LYS A 43 14.36 -2.33 -12.56
N THR A 44 14.17 -3.65 -12.49
CA THR A 44 14.12 -4.52 -13.67
C THR A 44 12.84 -4.29 -14.47
N PHE A 45 11.73 -4.02 -13.81
CA PHE A 45 10.46 -3.64 -14.42
C PHE A 45 10.60 -2.37 -15.25
N TYR A 46 11.21 -1.31 -14.71
CA TYR A 46 11.42 -0.05 -15.45
C TYR A 46 12.44 -0.19 -16.59
N LEU A 47 13.52 -0.93 -16.42
CA LEU A 47 14.53 -1.17 -17.46
C LEU A 47 13.98 -2.04 -18.62
N TYR A 48 13.04 -2.94 -18.33
CA TYR A 48 12.38 -3.78 -19.31
C TYR A 48 11.44 -2.98 -20.22
N ASN A 49 10.75 -1.98 -19.70
CA ASN A 49 9.89 -1.07 -20.47
C ASN A 49 10.70 -0.09 -21.33
N ALA A 50 11.98 0.17 -20.98
CA ALA A 50 12.81 1.16 -21.67
C ALA A 50 13.61 0.60 -22.85
N LYS A 51 13.77 -0.71 -23.01
CA LYS A 51 14.54 -1.31 -24.12
C LYS A 51 13.97 -2.65 -24.55
N ASN A 52 13.45 -2.68 -25.78
CA ASN A 52 13.34 -3.93 -26.55
C ASN A 52 14.73 -4.51 -26.76
N THR A 53 14.87 -5.82 -26.53
CA THR A 53 16.04 -6.68 -26.73
C THR A 53 17.04 -6.72 -25.57
N HIS A 54 16.95 -7.73 -24.82
CA HIS A 54 17.93 -8.64 -24.22
C HIS A 54 17.31 -9.20 -22.93
N THR A 55 17.06 -10.50 -22.94
CA THR A 55 16.68 -11.28 -21.76
C THR A 55 17.80 -11.18 -20.71
N ALA A 56 17.67 -10.22 -19.80
CA ALA A 56 18.46 -10.23 -18.58
C ALA A 56 18.01 -11.44 -17.76
N LYS A 57 18.75 -12.55 -17.84
CA LYS A 57 18.60 -13.66 -16.89
C LYS A 57 18.88 -13.10 -15.51
N ILE A 58 17.84 -12.92 -14.72
CA ILE A 58 17.95 -12.59 -13.30
C ILE A 58 18.65 -13.77 -12.65
N LYS A 59 19.94 -13.62 -12.36
CA LYS A 59 20.65 -14.51 -11.47
C LYS A 59 20.09 -14.24 -10.08
N LEU A 60 19.09 -15.03 -9.68
CA LEU A 60 18.61 -14.98 -8.30
C LEU A 60 19.84 -15.25 -7.42
N SER A 61 20.28 -14.24 -6.67
CA SER A 61 21.40 -14.40 -5.78
C SER A 61 20.99 -15.37 -4.68
N LEU A 62 21.58 -16.55 -4.67
CA LEU A 62 21.42 -17.55 -3.61
C LEU A 62 22.06 -17.07 -2.29
N LEU A 63 22.81 -15.99 -2.32
CA LEU A 63 23.52 -15.43 -1.19
C LEU A 63 22.66 -15.15 0.05
N PRO A 64 21.46 -14.52 -0.04
CA PRO A 64 20.62 -14.33 1.15
C PRO A 64 20.09 -15.65 1.72
N ILE A 65 19.80 -16.64 0.88
CA ILE A 65 19.37 -17.96 1.33
C ILE A 65 20.53 -18.68 2.04
N LEU A 66 21.72 -18.61 1.47
CA LEU A 66 22.92 -19.19 2.06
C LEU A 66 23.25 -18.56 3.40
N VAL A 67 23.20 -17.23 3.52
CA VAL A 67 23.42 -16.50 4.79
C VAL A 67 22.39 -16.90 5.84
N PHE A 68 21.12 -17.07 5.45
CA PHE A 68 20.06 -17.51 6.34
C PHE A 68 20.31 -18.94 6.86
N ILE A 69 20.71 -19.87 5.99
CA ILE A 69 21.03 -21.25 6.37
C ILE A 69 22.24 -21.29 7.31
N ILE A 70 23.31 -20.55 7.01
CA ILE A 70 24.51 -20.47 7.86
C ILE A 70 24.14 -19.90 9.24
N SER A 71 23.30 -18.86 9.29
CA SER A 71 22.82 -18.27 10.54
C SER A 71 22.05 -19.28 11.40
N LEU A 72 21.16 -20.07 10.80
CA LEU A 72 20.42 -21.14 11.50
C LEU A 72 21.36 -22.23 12.06
N ILE A 73 22.39 -22.62 11.30
CA ILE A 73 23.39 -23.60 11.74
C ILE A 73 24.18 -23.05 12.94
N LEU A 74 24.62 -21.79 12.89
CA LEU A 74 25.34 -21.16 13.98
C LEU A 74 24.49 -21.06 15.26
N ILE A 75 23.21 -20.72 15.13
CA ILE A 75 22.27 -20.68 16.25
C ILE A 75 22.13 -22.08 16.88
N SER A 76 21.97 -23.12 16.05
CA SER A 76 21.79 -24.48 16.55
C SER A 76 23.06 -25.01 17.27
N VAL A 77 24.25 -24.69 16.75
CA VAL A 77 25.53 -25.04 17.39
C VAL A 77 25.66 -24.33 18.73
N GLN A 78 25.31 -23.05 18.82
CA GLN A 78 25.41 -22.27 20.05
C GLN A 78 24.42 -22.75 21.11
N ILE A 79 23.20 -23.11 20.73
CA ILE A 79 22.21 -23.74 21.62
C ILE A 79 22.76 -25.07 22.17
N ALA A 80 23.30 -25.92 21.31
CA ALA A 80 23.87 -27.22 21.72
C ALA A 80 25.06 -27.06 22.68
N PHE A 81 25.97 -26.12 22.41
CA PHE A 81 27.11 -25.82 23.26
C PHE A 81 26.69 -25.29 24.62
N SER A 82 25.74 -24.36 24.66
CA SER A 82 25.20 -23.79 25.89
C SER A 82 24.46 -24.84 26.72
N TRP A 83 23.72 -25.74 26.06
CA TRP A 83 23.02 -26.87 26.71
C TRP A 83 23.99 -27.85 27.36
N ASN A 84 25.06 -28.22 26.66
CA ASN A 84 26.09 -29.10 27.22
C ASN A 84 26.82 -28.50 28.44
N ASN A 85 27.10 -27.19 28.41
CA ASN A 85 27.70 -26.49 29.55
C ASN A 85 26.75 -26.43 30.77
N LEU A 86 25.45 -26.29 30.53
CA LEU A 86 24.42 -26.28 31.56
C LEU A 86 24.28 -27.69 32.22
N LEU A 87 24.35 -28.76 31.43
CA LEU A 87 24.31 -30.14 31.91
C LEU A 87 25.53 -30.47 32.74
N ALA A 88 26.75 -30.11 32.29
CA ALA A 88 27.99 -30.34 33.01
C ALA A 88 28.01 -29.62 34.37
N LYS A 89 27.42 -28.44 34.46
CA LYS A 89 27.33 -27.67 35.71
C LYS A 89 26.31 -28.25 36.68
N ASN A 90 25.19 -28.80 36.18
CA ASN A 90 24.22 -29.50 37.02
C ASN A 90 24.78 -30.80 37.62
N GLU A 91 25.63 -31.54 36.88
CA GLU A 91 26.33 -32.72 37.44
C GLU A 91 27.29 -32.34 38.57
N THR A 92 28.02 -31.21 38.43
CA THR A 92 28.93 -30.72 39.48
C THR A 92 28.17 -30.25 40.73
N ILE A 93 27.02 -29.65 40.59
CA ILE A 93 26.15 -29.22 41.70
C ILE A 93 25.53 -30.42 42.41
N ASN A 94 25.08 -31.44 41.70
CA ASN A 94 24.52 -32.66 42.28
C ASN A 94 25.60 -33.46 43.05
N THR A 95 26.84 -33.51 42.54
CA THR A 95 27.96 -34.17 43.24
C THR A 95 28.34 -33.41 44.53
N SER A 96 28.28 -32.07 44.51
CA SER A 96 28.54 -31.24 45.69
C SER A 96 27.44 -31.35 46.76
N GLN A 97 26.16 -31.48 46.34
CA GLN A 97 25.05 -31.67 47.28
C GLN A 97 25.03 -33.06 47.93
N THR A 98 25.48 -34.09 47.21
CA THR A 98 25.60 -35.45 47.76
C THR A 98 26.68 -35.55 48.81
N ILE A 99 27.75 -34.76 48.72
CA ILE A 99 28.84 -34.72 49.74
C ILE A 99 28.39 -33.93 50.97
N THR A 100 27.52 -32.93 50.83
CA THR A 100 27.04 -32.10 51.93
C THR A 100 25.90 -32.76 52.71
N SER A 101 25.12 -33.66 52.10
CA SER A 101 24.03 -34.36 52.77
C SER A 101 24.45 -35.56 53.61
N THR A 102 25.72 -36.02 53.53
CA THR A 102 26.27 -37.11 54.34
C THR A 102 26.88 -36.61 55.66
N SER A 103 27.00 -35.29 55.82
CA SER A 103 27.64 -34.72 57.06
C SER A 103 26.71 -33.95 58.01
N GLN A 104 25.35 -33.95 57.73
CA GLN A 104 24.38 -33.26 58.60
C GLN A 104 23.15 -34.12 58.99
N GLN A 105 23.35 -35.40 59.25
CA GLN A 105 22.32 -36.24 59.83
C GLN A 105 22.67 -36.59 61.28
N GLU A 106 23.15 -35.62 62.05
CA GLU A 106 23.17 -35.68 63.48
C GLU A 106 22.96 -34.28 64.05
N VAL A 107 21.96 -34.17 64.88
CA VAL A 107 21.60 -33.10 65.82
C VAL A 107 20.23 -32.43 65.54
N GLN A 108 19.34 -32.93 66.39
CA GLN A 108 18.19 -32.29 67.06
C GLN A 108 16.80 -32.21 66.39
N ASN A 109 16.10 -33.18 66.89
CA ASN A 109 14.77 -33.06 67.49
C ASN A 109 14.65 -31.90 68.50
N THR A 110 13.61 -31.15 68.50
CA THR A 110 12.75 -30.71 69.61
C THR A 110 12.08 -29.37 69.34
N THR A 111 10.75 -29.37 69.55
CA THR A 111 9.87 -28.37 70.13
C THR A 111 9.08 -27.54 69.08
N LYS A 112 7.88 -27.89 68.72
CA LYS A 112 6.54 -27.92 69.34
C LYS A 112 5.93 -26.53 69.68
N ILE A 113 4.73 -26.28 69.10
CA ILE A 113 3.58 -25.54 69.67
C ILE A 113 3.57 -24.01 69.43
N THR A 114 2.54 -23.30 68.97
CA THR A 114 1.11 -23.30 69.15
C THR A 114 0.45 -22.09 68.38
N LYS A 115 -0.75 -22.31 67.87
CA LYS A 115 -1.98 -21.43 67.82
C LYS A 115 -1.86 -20.00 67.34
N SER A 116 -2.90 -19.39 66.76
CA SER A 116 -4.34 -19.60 66.47
C SER A 116 -4.84 -18.40 65.69
N GLU A 117 -5.76 -18.60 64.77
CA GLU A 117 -7.08 -17.94 64.63
C GLU A 117 -7.12 -16.40 64.72
N THR A 118 -7.78 -15.67 63.85
CA THR A 118 -9.24 -15.60 63.61
C THR A 118 -9.54 -14.60 62.45
N ASN A 119 -10.41 -14.98 61.58
CA ASN A 119 -11.69 -14.38 61.16
C ASN A 119 -11.73 -12.86 60.87
N ASN A 120 -12.24 -12.41 59.70
CA ASN A 120 -13.66 -12.18 59.40
C ASN A 120 -13.84 -11.44 58.06
N THR A 121 -14.67 -11.96 57.24
CA THR A 121 -15.52 -11.32 56.21
C THR A 121 -16.75 -10.74 56.95
N PRO A 122 -17.69 -9.94 56.41
CA PRO A 122 -18.14 -9.74 55.02
C PRO A 122 -18.81 -8.38 54.69
N ALA A 123 -19.50 -8.38 53.54
CA ALA A 123 -20.71 -7.61 53.15
C ALA A 123 -20.43 -6.34 52.30
N ALA A 124 -20.84 -6.24 51.08
CA ALA A 124 -22.13 -6.35 50.37
C ALA A 124 -22.93 -5.03 50.30
N ILE A 125 -23.65 -4.90 49.15
CA ILE A 125 -24.81 -4.04 48.87
C ILE A 125 -24.45 -2.73 48.15
N ASP A 126 -25.10 -2.32 47.09
CA ASP A 126 -26.18 -2.69 46.15
C ASP A 126 -26.60 -1.44 45.40
N ASN A 127 -27.07 -1.62 44.17
CA ASN A 127 -28.15 -0.85 43.49
C ASN A 127 -27.97 0.66 43.19
N ASN A 128 -28.37 1.22 42.07
CA ASN A 128 -29.61 1.08 41.31
C ASN A 128 -29.64 2.01 40.08
N THR A 129 -30.12 1.50 38.98
CA THR A 129 -31.17 1.97 38.05
C THR A 129 -31.40 3.46 37.77
N ASN A 130 -31.52 3.86 36.50
CA ASN A 130 -32.76 4.18 35.74
C ASN A 130 -32.41 4.98 34.48
N THR A 131 -32.77 4.52 33.31
CA THR A 131 -34.05 4.58 32.56
C THR A 131 -34.37 5.91 31.85
N THR A 132 -34.55 5.76 30.53
CA THR A 132 -35.46 6.41 29.57
C THR A 132 -35.26 7.86 29.17
N ASN A 133 -35.19 8.22 27.86
CA ASN A 133 -36.40 8.36 27.03
C ASN A 133 -36.06 8.70 25.56
N THR A 134 -36.87 8.10 24.74
CA THR A 134 -37.20 8.25 23.33
C THR A 134 -37.59 9.67 22.92
N THR A 135 -37.27 10.10 21.70
CA THR A 135 -38.27 10.84 20.88
C THR A 135 -37.92 10.68 19.40
N GLU A 136 -38.80 10.03 18.69
CA GLU A 136 -38.97 10.05 17.24
C GLU A 136 -39.47 11.42 16.78
N THR A 137 -39.04 11.84 15.59
CA THR A 137 -39.87 12.72 14.76
C THR A 137 -39.68 12.36 13.28
N GLN A 138 -40.75 11.79 12.72
CA GLN A 138 -41.01 11.66 11.30
C GLN A 138 -41.51 12.99 10.74
N SER A 139 -41.14 13.31 9.49
CA SER A 139 -42.06 13.89 8.49
C SER A 139 -41.32 13.98 7.15
N LYS A 140 -41.78 13.29 6.23
CA LYS A 140 -42.85 13.45 5.22
C LYS A 140 -42.33 13.79 3.82
N LEU A 141 -42.60 12.84 2.94
CA LEU A 141 -42.50 12.88 1.48
C LEU A 141 -43.19 14.10 0.84
N THR A 142 -42.63 14.57 -0.28
CA THR A 142 -43.46 15.04 -1.37
C THR A 142 -42.81 14.65 -2.72
N ALA A 143 -43.54 13.87 -3.47
CA ALA A 143 -43.26 13.51 -4.87
C ALA A 143 -43.78 14.63 -5.78
N ASN A 144 -43.07 14.89 -6.86
CA ASN A 144 -43.74 15.44 -8.05
C ASN A 144 -43.20 14.82 -9.35
N LYS A 145 -44.16 14.58 -10.20
CA LYS A 145 -44.23 13.80 -11.42
C LYS A 145 -43.70 14.54 -12.66
N THR A 146 -43.05 13.80 -13.54
CA THR A 146 -43.23 13.61 -14.98
C THR A 146 -43.19 14.83 -15.92
N ASN A 147 -42.27 14.80 -16.91
CA ASN A 147 -42.68 14.89 -18.30
C ASN A 147 -41.66 14.18 -19.23
N GLU A 148 -42.19 13.19 -19.94
CA GLU A 148 -41.60 12.59 -21.14
C GLU A 148 -41.65 13.56 -22.32
N ASN A 149 -40.58 13.64 -23.08
CA ASN A 149 -40.72 13.89 -24.52
C ASN A 149 -39.66 13.10 -25.30
N LYS A 150 -40.20 12.23 -26.13
CA LYS A 150 -39.59 11.38 -27.14
C LYS A 150 -39.40 12.21 -28.41
N ILE A 151 -38.22 12.15 -29.04
CA ILE A 151 -38.07 12.24 -30.53
C ILE A 151 -36.69 11.72 -30.95
N SER A 152 -36.73 10.59 -31.63
CA SER A 152 -36.10 10.20 -32.90
C SER A 152 -34.59 10.26 -33.12
N GLU A 153 -34.12 9.08 -33.50
CA GLU A 153 -32.83 8.73 -34.08
C GLU A 153 -32.35 9.65 -35.21
N ASN A 154 -31.04 9.95 -35.24
CA ASN A 154 -30.31 9.74 -36.48
C ASN A 154 -28.79 9.50 -36.22
N LYS A 155 -28.26 8.55 -36.95
CA LYS A 155 -26.91 8.06 -37.02
C LYS A 155 -25.94 9.13 -37.54
N THR A 156 -24.83 9.35 -36.87
CA THR A 156 -23.52 9.52 -37.52
C THR A 156 -22.43 9.41 -36.43
N ALA A 157 -21.51 8.49 -36.61
CA ALA A 157 -20.34 8.33 -35.75
C ALA A 157 -19.34 9.45 -36.05
N GLU A 158 -19.35 10.49 -35.24
CA GLU A 158 -18.27 11.47 -35.18
C GLU A 158 -17.61 11.43 -33.82
N SER A 159 -16.30 11.24 -33.84
CA SER A 159 -15.41 11.43 -32.72
C SER A 159 -15.69 12.80 -32.09
N LYS A 160 -16.45 12.83 -30.97
CA LYS A 160 -16.65 14.06 -30.21
C LYS A 160 -15.37 14.37 -29.44
N THR A 161 -14.49 15.14 -30.07
CA THR A 161 -13.52 15.98 -29.37
C THR A 161 -14.33 17.02 -28.59
N THR A 162 -14.63 16.77 -27.35
CA THR A 162 -15.27 17.72 -26.44
C THR A 162 -14.29 18.84 -26.16
N THR A 163 -14.43 19.93 -26.89
CA THR A 163 -13.72 21.18 -26.71
C THR A 163 -14.01 21.74 -25.32
N SER A 164 -12.95 21.99 -24.53
CA SER A 164 -12.98 22.75 -23.30
C SER A 164 -13.32 24.21 -23.58
N ASN A 165 -14.49 24.60 -23.95
CA ASN A 165 -14.98 26.00 -24.18
C ASN A 165 -13.89 27.11 -24.09
N GLY A 166 -12.74 26.92 -24.74
CA GLY A 166 -11.59 27.84 -24.73
C GLY A 166 -10.81 27.97 -23.42
N LYS A 167 -11.07 27.10 -22.42
CA LYS A 167 -10.32 27.12 -21.15
C LYS A 167 -9.12 26.18 -21.20
N SER A 168 -8.00 26.64 -20.65
CA SER A 168 -6.82 25.81 -20.42
C SER A 168 -7.00 25.06 -19.10
N ILE A 169 -7.19 23.74 -19.15
CA ILE A 169 -7.40 22.90 -17.96
C ILE A 169 -6.25 21.89 -17.84
N ALA A 170 -5.71 21.72 -16.64
CA ALA A 170 -4.75 20.69 -16.32
C ALA A 170 -5.31 19.78 -15.21
N TYR A 171 -5.44 18.48 -15.50
CA TYR A 171 -5.76 17.45 -14.55
C TYR A 171 -4.45 16.79 -14.13
N LEU A 172 -3.95 17.14 -12.94
CA LEU A 172 -2.75 16.48 -12.39
C LEU A 172 -3.13 15.10 -11.89
N THR A 173 -2.50 14.06 -12.40
CA THR A 173 -2.83 12.68 -12.06
C THR A 173 -1.59 11.91 -11.62
N PHE A 174 -1.75 11.06 -10.60
CA PHE A 174 -0.68 10.25 -10.02
C PHE A 174 -1.09 8.79 -10.04
N ASP A 175 -0.24 7.92 -10.61
CA ASP A 175 -0.43 6.48 -10.66
C ASP A 175 0.43 5.76 -9.61
N ASP A 176 0.06 4.52 -9.27
CA ASP A 176 0.81 3.57 -8.43
C ASP A 176 0.88 3.87 -6.92
N GLY A 177 0.18 4.90 -6.45
CA GLY A 177 0.00 5.17 -5.02
C GLY A 177 -1.06 4.27 -4.35
N PRO A 178 -1.28 4.44 -3.04
CA PRO A 178 -0.49 5.24 -2.12
C PRO A 178 0.87 4.61 -1.77
N SER A 179 1.85 5.44 -1.53
CA SER A 179 3.22 5.04 -1.20
C SER A 179 3.82 5.86 -0.04
N SER A 180 5.10 5.68 0.20
CA SER A 180 5.84 6.46 1.22
C SER A 180 5.95 7.96 0.89
N ILE A 181 5.74 8.39 -0.36
CA ILE A 181 5.81 9.80 -0.77
C ILE A 181 4.44 10.44 -1.00
N THR A 182 3.36 9.67 -1.06
CA THR A 182 2.00 10.20 -1.32
C THR A 182 1.62 11.33 -0.36
N ASN A 183 1.92 11.17 0.95
CA ASN A 183 1.65 12.23 1.90
C ASN A 183 2.42 13.53 1.61
N SER A 184 3.65 13.44 1.11
CA SER A 184 4.42 14.62 0.70
C SER A 184 3.85 15.27 -0.57
N VAL A 185 3.33 14.47 -1.50
CA VAL A 185 2.58 14.98 -2.68
C VAL A 185 1.33 15.73 -2.22
N LEU A 186 0.56 15.16 -1.28
CA LEU A 186 -0.63 15.80 -0.71
C LEU A 186 -0.28 17.12 0.02
N ASP A 187 0.83 17.17 0.76
CA ASP A 187 1.30 18.39 1.42
C ASP A 187 1.61 19.50 0.41
N ILE A 188 2.23 19.15 -0.73
CA ILE A 188 2.50 20.10 -1.82
C ILE A 188 1.18 20.60 -2.42
N LEU A 189 0.27 19.69 -2.80
CA LEU A 189 -1.03 20.06 -3.39
C LEU A 189 -1.83 20.97 -2.45
N LYS A 190 -1.83 20.67 -1.15
CA LYS A 190 -2.47 21.47 -0.12
C LYS A 190 -1.87 22.87 -0.02
N LYS A 191 -0.53 22.97 -0.02
CA LYS A 191 0.20 24.25 0.02
C LYS A 191 -0.22 25.19 -1.11
N TYR A 192 -0.42 24.63 -2.30
CA TYR A 192 -0.81 25.41 -3.50
C TYR A 192 -2.33 25.49 -3.70
N ASN A 193 -3.13 24.90 -2.80
CA ASN A 193 -4.60 24.77 -2.92
C ASN A 193 -5.05 24.16 -4.26
N VAL A 194 -4.36 23.10 -4.71
CA VAL A 194 -4.64 22.37 -5.94
C VAL A 194 -5.23 21.00 -5.62
N LYS A 195 -6.20 20.57 -6.43
CA LYS A 195 -6.77 19.22 -6.35
C LYS A 195 -6.29 18.38 -7.53
N ALA A 196 -6.11 17.09 -7.28
CA ALA A 196 -5.55 16.13 -8.22
C ALA A 196 -6.35 14.82 -8.22
N THR A 197 -5.97 13.88 -9.07
CA THR A 197 -6.54 12.53 -9.10
C THR A 197 -5.43 11.51 -8.86
N PHE A 198 -5.69 10.55 -7.99
CA PHE A 198 -4.77 9.46 -7.66
C PHE A 198 -5.34 8.14 -8.17
N PHE A 199 -4.71 7.54 -9.17
CA PHE A 199 -5.04 6.20 -9.66
C PHE A 199 -4.31 5.15 -8.84
N VAL A 200 -5.01 4.63 -7.84
CA VAL A 200 -4.42 3.83 -6.76
C VAL A 200 -4.31 2.35 -7.10
N ILE A 201 -3.36 1.66 -6.46
CA ILE A 201 -3.19 0.21 -6.54
C ILE A 201 -3.34 -0.44 -5.15
N ASN A 202 -3.73 -1.73 -5.13
CA ASN A 202 -3.70 -2.52 -3.90
C ASN A 202 -2.33 -3.17 -3.73
N SER A 203 -1.34 -2.38 -3.35
CA SER A 203 0.03 -2.85 -3.07
C SER A 203 0.28 -3.07 -1.58
N GLY A 204 1.48 -3.56 -1.22
CA GLY A 204 1.90 -3.66 0.18
C GLY A 204 2.02 -2.32 0.92
N SER A 205 2.00 -1.20 0.20
CA SER A 205 1.96 0.17 0.75
C SER A 205 0.55 0.78 0.77
N TYR A 206 -0.49 0.02 0.36
CA TYR A 206 -1.88 0.47 0.47
C TYR A 206 -2.18 0.94 1.90
N ASN A 207 -2.63 2.17 2.04
CA ASN A 207 -2.83 2.78 3.35
C ASN A 207 -4.18 3.51 3.40
N LYS A 208 -5.09 2.98 4.21
CA LYS A 208 -6.44 3.53 4.41
C LYS A 208 -6.41 5.00 4.85
N THR A 209 -5.53 5.37 5.78
CA THR A 209 -5.44 6.74 6.30
C THR A 209 -5.02 7.73 5.21
N THR A 210 -4.08 7.33 4.34
CA THR A 210 -3.67 8.16 3.20
C THR A 210 -4.81 8.34 2.19
N LEU A 211 -5.55 7.26 1.86
CA LEU A 211 -6.71 7.35 0.97
C LEU A 211 -7.83 8.22 1.56
N GLN A 212 -8.09 8.11 2.87
CA GLN A 212 -9.04 8.99 3.56
C GLN A 212 -8.60 10.46 3.49
N ARG A 213 -7.29 10.71 3.60
CA ARG A 213 -6.73 12.04 3.44
C ARG A 213 -6.93 12.58 2.03
N GLU A 214 -6.68 11.77 0.99
CA GLU A 214 -6.94 12.14 -0.41
C GLU A 214 -8.40 12.62 -0.59
N VAL A 215 -9.36 11.82 -0.12
CA VAL A 215 -10.79 12.18 -0.22
C VAL A 215 -11.14 13.41 0.61
N ASN A 216 -10.69 13.47 1.87
CA ASN A 216 -11.01 14.57 2.80
C ASN A 216 -10.40 15.90 2.34
N GLU A 217 -9.28 15.90 1.64
CA GLU A 217 -8.67 17.07 1.05
C GLU A 217 -9.27 17.42 -0.33
N GLY A 218 -10.27 16.68 -0.83
CA GLY A 218 -11.02 16.97 -2.05
C GLY A 218 -10.33 16.51 -3.34
N HIS A 219 -9.46 15.52 -3.25
CA HIS A 219 -8.88 14.83 -4.40
C HIS A 219 -9.81 13.71 -4.88
N THR A 220 -9.68 13.31 -6.14
CA THR A 220 -10.40 12.17 -6.71
C THR A 220 -9.55 10.91 -6.60
N ILE A 221 -10.14 9.82 -6.14
CA ILE A 221 -9.52 8.49 -6.26
C ILE A 221 -9.97 7.85 -7.57
N GLY A 222 -9.01 7.52 -8.42
CA GLY A 222 -9.17 6.61 -9.55
C GLY A 222 -8.64 5.21 -9.19
N LEU A 223 -8.96 4.21 -9.99
CA LEU A 223 -8.57 2.83 -9.78
C LEU A 223 -7.58 2.42 -10.88
N HIS A 224 -6.36 1.99 -10.48
CA HIS A 224 -5.33 1.62 -11.45
C HIS A 224 -5.20 0.11 -11.63
N ALA A 225 -4.95 -0.60 -10.54
CA ALA A 225 -4.92 -2.06 -10.54
C ALA A 225 -5.10 -2.62 -9.13
N TYR A 226 -5.75 -3.78 -9.01
CA TYR A 226 -5.72 -4.53 -7.76
C TYR A 226 -4.34 -5.17 -7.55
N ASP A 227 -3.78 -5.73 -8.63
CA ASP A 227 -2.41 -6.23 -8.70
C ASP A 227 -1.77 -5.65 -9.97
N HIS A 228 -0.71 -4.86 -9.79
CA HIS A 228 0.01 -4.21 -10.90
C HIS A 228 0.99 -5.17 -11.60
N ASN A 229 0.71 -6.47 -11.58
CA ASN A 229 1.43 -7.48 -12.34
C ASN A 229 0.72 -7.75 -13.67
N TYR A 230 1.35 -7.41 -14.78
CA TYR A 230 0.77 -7.57 -16.12
C TYR A 230 0.39 -9.02 -16.45
N ALA A 231 1.13 -10.02 -15.94
CA ALA A 231 0.81 -11.43 -16.13
C ALA A 231 -0.49 -11.84 -15.42
N ILE A 232 -0.85 -11.15 -14.34
CA ILE A 232 -2.09 -11.35 -13.59
C ILE A 232 -3.19 -10.48 -14.17
N ALA A 233 -2.95 -9.17 -14.31
CA ALA A 233 -3.93 -8.20 -14.77
C ALA A 233 -4.43 -8.50 -16.20
N TYR A 234 -3.53 -8.88 -17.10
CA TYR A 234 -3.86 -9.12 -18.52
C TYR A 234 -3.88 -10.60 -18.91
N LYS A 235 -4.08 -11.50 -17.93
CA LYS A 235 -4.17 -12.93 -18.16
C LYS A 235 -5.34 -13.30 -19.09
N ASP A 236 -6.49 -12.70 -18.84
CA ASP A 236 -7.74 -12.90 -19.58
C ASP A 236 -8.62 -11.65 -19.48
N ASP A 237 -9.76 -11.68 -20.17
CA ASP A 237 -10.66 -10.52 -20.32
C ASP A 237 -11.33 -10.07 -19.01
N ASN A 238 -11.39 -10.92 -17.99
CA ASN A 238 -12.00 -10.62 -16.70
C ASN A 238 -10.97 -10.23 -15.63
N SER A 239 -9.77 -10.80 -15.67
CA SER A 239 -8.77 -10.69 -14.58
C SER A 239 -8.53 -9.24 -14.13
N TYR A 240 -8.35 -8.31 -15.08
CA TYR A 240 -8.16 -6.89 -14.75
C TYR A 240 -9.40 -6.28 -14.12
N LEU A 241 -10.56 -6.43 -14.75
CA LEU A 241 -11.80 -5.76 -14.33
C LEU A 241 -12.36 -6.34 -13.03
N ASP A 242 -12.21 -7.64 -12.79
CA ASP A 242 -12.56 -8.27 -11.51
C ASP A 242 -11.62 -7.77 -10.38
N GLY A 243 -10.36 -7.51 -10.72
CA GLY A 243 -9.43 -6.82 -9.83
C GLY A 243 -9.87 -5.39 -9.52
N ILE A 244 -10.31 -4.64 -10.53
CA ILE A 244 -10.83 -3.28 -10.37
C ILE A 244 -12.10 -3.28 -9.50
N ASP A 245 -13.03 -4.22 -9.71
CA ASP A 245 -14.24 -4.34 -8.88
C ASP A 245 -13.89 -4.59 -7.39
N LYS A 246 -12.89 -5.44 -7.13
CA LYS A 246 -12.35 -5.68 -5.76
C LYS A 246 -11.71 -4.42 -5.17
N LEU A 247 -10.92 -3.69 -5.98
CA LEU A 247 -10.27 -2.46 -5.53
C LEU A 247 -11.31 -1.37 -5.24
N ARG A 248 -12.32 -1.22 -6.10
CA ARG A 248 -13.44 -0.31 -5.91
C ARG A 248 -14.17 -0.57 -4.59
N ALA A 249 -14.53 -1.82 -4.35
CA ALA A 249 -15.21 -2.22 -3.11
C ALA A 249 -14.36 -1.90 -1.88
N LYS A 250 -13.04 -2.16 -1.95
CA LYS A 250 -12.09 -1.87 -0.87
C LYS A 250 -11.95 -0.36 -0.63
N VAL A 251 -11.73 0.44 -1.67
CA VAL A 251 -11.63 1.90 -1.57
C VAL A 251 -12.91 2.49 -0.98
N LYS A 252 -14.09 2.04 -1.47
CA LYS A 252 -15.38 2.47 -0.95
C LYS A 252 -15.57 2.14 0.52
N ALA A 253 -15.20 0.94 0.95
CA ALA A 253 -15.28 0.53 2.35
C ALA A 253 -14.33 1.33 3.25
N ASP A 254 -13.16 1.71 2.75
CA ASP A 254 -12.14 2.41 3.52
C ASP A 254 -12.37 3.93 3.59
N THR A 255 -12.98 4.54 2.56
CA THR A 255 -13.06 6.00 2.40
C THR A 255 -14.48 6.54 2.24
N GLY A 256 -15.45 5.69 1.90
CA GLY A 256 -16.79 6.10 1.48
C GLY A 256 -16.88 6.56 0.02
N PHE A 257 -15.75 6.76 -0.68
CA PHE A 257 -15.71 7.22 -2.07
C PHE A 257 -15.91 6.05 -3.04
N ASP A 258 -16.97 6.10 -3.86
CA ASP A 258 -17.30 5.07 -4.85
C ASP A 258 -16.78 5.47 -6.23
N SER A 259 -15.53 5.14 -6.53
CA SER A 259 -14.89 5.48 -7.78
C SER A 259 -15.36 4.61 -8.94
N HIS A 260 -15.61 5.22 -10.09
CA HIS A 260 -15.79 4.55 -11.37
C HIS A 260 -14.79 5.02 -12.44
N TYR A 261 -13.77 5.77 -12.01
CA TYR A 261 -12.68 6.22 -12.87
C TYR A 261 -11.55 5.21 -12.82
N ILE A 262 -11.10 4.75 -13.99
CA ILE A 262 -9.99 3.79 -14.09
C ILE A 262 -8.91 4.30 -15.03
N ARG A 263 -7.69 3.81 -14.83
CA ARG A 263 -6.58 3.90 -15.79
C ARG A 263 -5.94 2.54 -15.92
N PHE A 264 -5.80 2.07 -17.15
CA PHE A 264 -5.14 0.78 -17.41
C PHE A 264 -3.63 0.89 -17.18
N PRO A 265 -2.99 -0.09 -16.51
CA PRO A 265 -1.52 -0.15 -16.45
C PRO A 265 -0.87 -0.06 -17.84
N GLY A 266 -0.03 0.99 -18.01
CA GLY A 266 0.59 1.31 -19.31
C GLY A 266 -0.35 1.93 -20.34
N GLY A 267 -1.55 2.33 -19.95
CA GLY A 267 -2.56 2.97 -20.81
C GLY A 267 -3.31 2.01 -21.73
N SER A 268 -4.35 2.51 -22.38
CA SER A 268 -5.18 1.70 -23.30
C SER A 268 -4.43 1.30 -24.59
N SER A 269 -3.34 1.99 -24.92
CA SER A 269 -2.47 1.70 -26.07
C SER A 269 -1.35 0.71 -25.79
N ASN A 270 -1.25 0.20 -24.54
CA ASN A 270 -0.10 -0.65 -24.19
C ASN A 270 -0.07 -1.93 -25.06
N THR A 271 1.14 -2.30 -25.47
CA THR A 271 1.39 -3.50 -26.27
C THR A 271 1.94 -4.67 -25.45
N ILE A 272 2.30 -4.43 -24.18
CA ILE A 272 2.87 -5.46 -23.31
C ILE A 272 1.82 -6.52 -22.98
N SER A 273 0.57 -6.10 -22.77
CA SER A 273 -0.58 -6.98 -22.53
C SER A 273 -0.77 -8.05 -23.61
N LYS A 274 -0.34 -7.76 -24.86
CA LYS A 274 -0.38 -8.70 -25.99
C LYS A 274 0.40 -9.99 -25.75
N ARG A 275 1.41 -9.96 -24.87
CA ARG A 275 2.21 -11.15 -24.51
C ARG A 275 1.41 -12.16 -23.68
N TYR A 276 0.40 -11.67 -22.97
CA TYR A 276 -0.44 -12.49 -22.10
C TYR A 276 -1.77 -12.86 -22.79
N SER A 277 -2.38 -11.88 -23.47
CA SER A 277 -3.63 -12.12 -24.22
C SER A 277 -3.70 -11.16 -25.43
N LYS A 278 -3.60 -11.74 -26.62
CA LYS A 278 -3.67 -10.99 -27.89
C LYS A 278 -5.03 -10.33 -28.05
N GLY A 279 -5.07 -9.05 -28.39
CA GLY A 279 -6.30 -8.27 -28.59
C GLY A 279 -7.04 -7.90 -27.29
N ILE A 280 -6.41 -8.11 -26.12
CA ILE A 280 -7.07 -7.91 -24.83
C ILE A 280 -7.50 -6.46 -24.60
N MET A 281 -6.69 -5.47 -24.96
CA MET A 281 -7.04 -4.06 -24.74
C MET A 281 -8.29 -3.67 -25.51
N SER A 282 -8.45 -4.18 -26.73
CA SER A 282 -9.66 -3.97 -27.53
C SER A 282 -10.93 -4.54 -26.88
N ARG A 283 -10.79 -5.63 -26.10
CA ARG A 283 -11.93 -6.27 -25.43
C ARG A 283 -12.23 -5.62 -24.08
N ILE A 284 -11.20 -5.47 -23.23
CA ILE A 284 -11.42 -4.98 -21.85
C ILE A 284 -11.83 -3.49 -21.81
N THR A 285 -11.41 -2.65 -22.78
CA THR A 285 -11.88 -1.26 -22.88
C THR A 285 -13.39 -1.19 -23.15
N LYS A 286 -13.93 -2.10 -23.97
CA LYS A 286 -15.37 -2.21 -24.20
C LYS A 286 -16.09 -2.72 -22.95
N THR A 287 -15.57 -3.78 -22.34
CA THR A 287 -16.15 -4.38 -21.14
C THR A 287 -16.10 -3.41 -19.95
N ALA A 288 -15.04 -2.59 -19.82
CA ALA A 288 -14.97 -1.55 -18.79
C ALA A 288 -16.15 -0.56 -18.91
N LYS A 289 -16.43 -0.07 -20.12
CA LYS A 289 -17.57 0.81 -20.37
C LYS A 289 -18.91 0.12 -20.08
N GLN A 290 -19.05 -1.15 -20.42
CA GLN A 290 -20.26 -1.94 -20.11
C GLN A 290 -20.46 -2.12 -18.60
N ARG A 291 -19.38 -2.22 -17.81
CA ARG A 291 -19.42 -2.26 -16.33
C ARG A 291 -19.61 -0.87 -15.69
N GLY A 292 -19.77 0.18 -16.50
CA GLY A 292 -19.98 1.56 -16.02
C GLY A 292 -18.70 2.29 -15.60
N TYR A 293 -17.53 1.81 -16.00
CA TYR A 293 -16.28 2.51 -15.79
C TYR A 293 -15.99 3.51 -16.90
N LYS A 294 -15.46 4.69 -16.52
CA LYS A 294 -14.82 5.66 -17.42
C LYS A 294 -13.30 5.44 -17.31
N TYR A 295 -12.60 5.31 -18.44
CA TYR A 295 -11.15 5.19 -18.40
C TYR A 295 -10.45 6.40 -18.98
N TYR A 296 -9.32 6.75 -18.39
CA TYR A 296 -8.54 7.93 -18.71
C TYR A 296 -7.10 7.55 -18.99
N ASP A 297 -6.64 7.79 -20.21
CA ASP A 297 -5.23 7.87 -20.53
C ASP A 297 -4.72 9.29 -20.24
N TRP A 298 -3.67 9.72 -20.86
CA TRP A 298 -3.04 11.03 -20.71
C TRP A 298 -2.67 11.61 -22.07
N ASN A 299 -2.41 12.90 -22.11
CA ASN A 299 -1.88 13.59 -23.27
C ASN A 299 -0.71 14.53 -22.92
N VAL A 300 -0.26 14.47 -21.67
CA VAL A 300 0.94 15.08 -21.15
C VAL A 300 1.63 14.06 -20.26
N ASP A 301 2.90 13.77 -20.49
CA ASP A 301 3.68 12.76 -19.76
C ASP A 301 4.94 13.41 -19.18
N ASP A 302 5.16 13.32 -17.87
CA ASP A 302 6.40 13.79 -17.27
C ASP A 302 7.57 12.81 -17.46
N ASP A 303 7.28 11.61 -17.99
CA ASP A 303 8.22 10.51 -18.26
C ASP A 303 8.98 10.05 -16.98
N ASP A 304 8.42 10.26 -15.80
CA ASP A 304 9.05 9.97 -14.51
C ASP A 304 9.24 8.48 -14.25
N ALA A 305 8.36 7.65 -14.76
CA ALA A 305 8.49 6.18 -14.76
C ALA A 305 9.35 5.68 -15.94
N GLY A 306 9.74 6.55 -16.86
CA GLY A 306 10.46 6.23 -18.10
C GLY A 306 11.91 6.73 -18.12
N ARG A 307 12.13 7.78 -18.91
CA ARG A 307 13.48 8.29 -19.22
C ARG A 307 13.90 9.48 -18.37
N ALA A 308 12.98 10.22 -17.77
CA ALA A 308 13.30 11.35 -16.90
C ALA A 308 14.16 10.90 -15.71
N ARG A 309 15.31 11.55 -15.53
CA ARG A 309 16.27 11.22 -14.46
C ARG A 309 16.24 12.24 -13.31
N THR A 310 15.85 13.46 -13.62
CA THR A 310 15.86 14.59 -12.70
C THR A 310 14.46 15.22 -12.60
N ALA A 311 14.27 16.07 -11.60
CA ALA A 311 13.08 16.91 -11.50
C ALA A 311 12.97 17.90 -12.67
N ASP A 312 14.10 18.35 -13.21
CA ASP A 312 14.13 19.21 -14.40
C ASP A 312 13.60 18.48 -15.63
N ASP A 313 13.95 17.21 -15.80
CA ASP A 313 13.42 16.41 -16.92
C ASP A 313 11.90 16.30 -16.84
N CYS A 314 11.36 15.95 -15.65
CA CYS A 314 9.92 15.85 -15.43
C CYS A 314 9.21 17.18 -15.70
N TYR A 315 9.70 18.29 -15.13
CA TYR A 315 9.15 19.62 -15.35
C TYR A 315 9.16 20.01 -16.83
N ASN A 316 10.28 19.86 -17.52
CA ASN A 316 10.43 20.24 -18.92
C ASN A 316 9.55 19.40 -19.84
N ASN A 317 9.37 18.11 -19.54
CA ASN A 317 8.47 17.23 -20.29
C ASN A 317 7.03 17.72 -20.19
N VAL A 318 6.53 17.99 -18.97
CA VAL A 318 5.18 18.52 -18.78
C VAL A 318 4.99 19.85 -19.50
N VAL A 319 5.89 20.81 -19.28
CA VAL A 319 5.77 22.16 -19.87
C VAL A 319 5.78 22.12 -21.41
N ARG A 320 6.60 21.26 -22.01
CA ARG A 320 6.65 21.06 -23.45
C ARG A 320 5.36 20.53 -24.04
N GLU A 321 4.64 19.68 -23.29
CA GLU A 321 3.45 18.99 -23.78
C GLU A 321 2.13 19.66 -23.43
N LEU A 322 2.10 20.51 -22.42
CA LEU A 322 0.91 21.31 -22.08
C LEU A 322 0.46 22.18 -23.27
N ARG A 323 -0.86 22.21 -23.50
CA ARG A 323 -1.50 23.00 -24.57
C ARG A 323 -2.60 23.88 -23.99
N SER A 324 -2.60 25.16 -24.32
CA SER A 324 -3.65 26.09 -23.96
C SER A 324 -4.98 25.77 -24.69
N ASN A 325 -6.07 26.28 -24.15
CA ASN A 325 -7.43 26.16 -24.70
C ASN A 325 -7.92 24.72 -24.87
N ARG A 326 -7.40 23.78 -24.07
CA ARG A 326 -7.84 22.38 -24.05
C ARG A 326 -7.65 21.72 -22.69
N SER A 327 -8.22 20.54 -22.55
CA SER A 327 -7.98 19.65 -21.42
C SER A 327 -6.64 18.94 -21.57
N ASN A 328 -5.83 18.99 -20.52
CA ASN A 328 -4.54 18.29 -20.40
C ASN A 328 -4.62 17.34 -19.23
N ILE A 329 -4.51 16.03 -19.44
CA ILE A 329 -4.36 15.03 -18.40
C ILE A 329 -2.86 14.73 -18.29
N VAL A 330 -2.29 15.10 -17.16
CA VAL A 330 -0.85 14.96 -16.88
C VAL A 330 -0.61 13.66 -16.14
N LEU A 331 0.15 12.75 -16.76
CA LEU A 331 0.62 11.52 -16.09
C LEU A 331 1.86 11.84 -15.26
N MET A 332 1.82 11.44 -14.04
CA MET A 332 2.90 11.41 -13.04
C MET A 332 2.71 10.17 -12.17
N HIS A 333 3.69 9.83 -11.36
CA HIS A 333 3.58 8.69 -10.44
C HIS A 333 4.00 9.09 -9.02
N ASP A 334 3.30 8.55 -8.02
CA ASP A 334 3.66 8.73 -6.61
C ASP A 334 4.18 7.45 -5.94
N PHE A 335 4.78 6.52 -6.71
CA PHE A 335 5.44 5.35 -6.14
C PHE A 335 6.68 5.73 -5.31
N GLY A 336 6.94 4.97 -4.24
CA GLY A 336 7.83 5.37 -3.13
C GLY A 336 9.28 5.73 -3.45
N THR A 337 9.82 5.34 -4.63
CA THR A 337 11.18 5.71 -5.06
C THR A 337 11.23 6.94 -5.96
N ASN A 338 10.08 7.47 -6.39
CA ASN A 338 9.98 8.60 -7.32
C ASN A 338 10.10 9.97 -6.62
N LYS A 339 11.20 10.18 -5.91
CA LYS A 339 11.39 11.44 -5.14
C LYS A 339 11.53 12.68 -6.00
N LYS A 340 11.93 12.55 -7.28
CA LYS A 340 12.07 13.69 -8.19
C LYS A 340 10.76 14.44 -8.43
N ILE A 341 9.62 13.75 -8.29
CA ILE A 341 8.31 14.41 -8.42
C ILE A 341 8.05 15.43 -7.31
N LEU A 342 8.61 15.23 -6.10
CA LEU A 342 8.47 16.18 -5.00
C LEU A 342 9.13 17.54 -5.28
N GLU A 343 10.16 17.56 -6.14
CA GLU A 343 10.84 18.78 -6.58
C GLU A 343 10.22 19.33 -7.87
N ALA A 344 9.72 18.48 -8.77
CA ALA A 344 9.10 18.90 -10.03
C ALA A 344 7.70 19.48 -9.83
N LEU A 345 6.88 18.86 -8.98
CA LEU A 345 5.46 19.19 -8.80
C LEU A 345 5.20 20.65 -8.41
N PRO A 346 5.91 21.27 -7.43
CA PRO A 346 5.74 22.70 -7.13
C PRO A 346 5.92 23.57 -8.38
N ARG A 347 6.94 23.30 -9.16
CA ARG A 347 7.28 24.08 -10.37
C ARG A 347 6.25 23.88 -11.49
N ILE A 348 5.74 22.66 -11.65
CA ILE A 348 4.64 22.36 -12.59
C ILE A 348 3.38 23.15 -12.20
N ILE A 349 3.02 23.17 -10.92
CA ILE A 349 1.86 23.91 -10.40
C ILE A 349 2.06 25.42 -10.64
N GLU A 350 3.21 25.96 -10.30
CA GLU A 350 3.55 27.40 -10.49
C GLU A 350 3.50 27.78 -11.98
N TYR A 351 4.01 26.91 -12.86
CA TYR A 351 3.91 27.14 -14.29
C TYR A 351 2.46 27.18 -14.75
N CYS A 352 1.65 26.21 -14.32
CA CYS A 352 0.22 26.16 -14.66
C CYS A 352 -0.52 27.41 -14.19
N GLN A 353 -0.30 27.83 -12.94
CA GLN A 353 -0.91 29.05 -12.38
C GLN A 353 -0.50 30.30 -13.18
N LYS A 354 0.80 30.47 -13.44
CA LYS A 354 1.34 31.61 -14.19
C LYS A 354 0.79 31.69 -15.63
N ASN A 355 0.52 30.55 -16.25
CA ASN A 355 0.07 30.47 -17.65
C ASN A 355 -1.44 30.28 -17.79
N GLY A 356 -2.21 30.51 -16.72
CA GLY A 356 -3.68 30.55 -16.76
C GLY A 356 -4.35 29.19 -16.91
N TYR A 357 -3.68 28.10 -16.52
CA TYR A 357 -4.32 26.78 -16.45
C TYR A 357 -5.14 26.66 -15.15
N THR A 358 -6.40 26.25 -15.28
CA THR A 358 -7.22 25.82 -14.15
C THR A 358 -6.88 24.37 -13.84
N MET A 359 -6.43 24.08 -12.62
CA MET A 359 -6.13 22.72 -12.19
C MET A 359 -7.33 22.12 -11.47
N LEU A 360 -7.83 20.97 -11.95
CA LEU A 360 -9.01 20.28 -11.45
C LEU A 360 -8.71 18.80 -11.23
N PRO A 361 -9.38 18.14 -10.28
CA PRO A 361 -9.41 16.68 -10.25
C PRO A 361 -10.34 16.15 -11.36
N ILE A 362 -10.17 14.89 -11.75
CA ILE A 362 -11.09 14.22 -12.69
C ILE A 362 -12.45 14.06 -12.01
N ASP A 363 -13.49 14.40 -12.74
CA ASP A 363 -14.90 14.23 -12.36
C ASP A 363 -15.74 13.72 -13.54
N ASP A 364 -17.06 13.64 -13.36
CA ASP A 364 -17.97 13.15 -14.38
C ASP A 364 -18.05 14.03 -15.63
N ASN A 365 -17.65 15.30 -15.54
CA ASN A 365 -17.63 16.27 -16.65
C ASN A 365 -16.27 16.31 -17.35
N THR A 366 -15.26 15.61 -16.82
CA THR A 366 -13.92 15.57 -17.41
C THR A 366 -13.98 14.81 -18.74
N PRO A 367 -13.49 15.42 -19.85
CA PRO A 367 -13.40 14.73 -21.13
C PRO A 367 -12.52 13.49 -21.05
N GLU A 368 -13.05 12.34 -21.47
CA GLU A 368 -12.26 11.12 -21.56
C GLU A 368 -11.20 11.26 -22.66
N ILE A 369 -9.92 11.21 -22.30
CA ILE A 369 -8.80 11.17 -23.22
C ILE A 369 -8.37 9.73 -23.36
N HIS A 370 -8.40 9.21 -24.58
CA HIS A 370 -8.04 7.83 -24.88
C HIS A 370 -6.91 7.77 -25.88
N HIS A 371 -5.96 6.90 -25.66
CA HIS A 371 -4.97 6.52 -26.65
C HIS A 371 -5.59 5.59 -27.70
N GLY A 372 -5.00 5.55 -28.90
CA GLY A 372 -5.36 4.57 -29.91
C GLY A 372 -5.03 3.14 -29.42
N ILE A 373 -6.00 2.22 -29.52
CA ILE A 373 -5.81 0.85 -29.07
C ILE A 373 -4.88 0.11 -30.05
N SER A 374 -3.76 -0.39 -29.53
CA SER A 374 -2.73 -1.08 -30.32
C SER A 374 -2.70 -2.61 -30.12
N ASN A 375 -3.58 -3.16 -29.29
CA ASN A 375 -3.68 -4.57 -28.96
C ASN A 375 -5.12 -5.02 -28.73
#